data_0c671ac8350f73f564d08cb37812b63b
#
_entry.id   0c671ac8350f73f564d08cb37812b63b
#
_cell.length_a   1.000
_cell.length_b   1.000
_cell.length_c   1.000
_cell.angle_alpha   90.00
_cell.angle_beta   90.00
_cell.angle_gamma   90.00
#
_symmetry.space_group_name_H-M   'P 1'
#
loop_
_entity.id
_entity.type
_entity.pdbx_description
1 polymer ?
#
loop_
_entity_poly.entity_id
_entity_poly.type
_entity_poly.pdbx_seq_one_letter_code
_entity_poly.pdbx_strand_id
1 'polypeptide(L)' 'MRSDWAPLEQMLGPELCERFMYMGRSGTIYLYKHINTRRYLNLDAQGQCFRYTKNGYEPEKRAKAVAHVFG' A
#
# COMPACT_ATOMS: atom_id res chain seq x y z
N MET A 1 15.49 -2.78 11.13
CA MET A 1 14.69 -2.25 9.99
C MET A 1 13.87 -3.37 9.37
N ARG A 2 12.60 -3.13 9.16
CA ARG A 2 11.73 -4.14 8.56
C ARG A 2 11.51 -3.78 7.09
N SER A 3 12.15 -4.57 6.21
CA SER A 3 12.10 -4.28 4.78
C SER A 3 10.67 -4.35 4.22
N ASP A 4 9.81 -5.17 4.83
CA ASP A 4 8.43 -5.30 4.37
C ASP A 4 7.62 -4.02 4.55
N TRP A 5 8.03 -3.16 5.45
CA TRP A 5 7.32 -1.92 5.74
C TRP A 5 7.97 -0.69 5.10
N ALA A 6 9.16 -0.87 4.49
CA ALA A 6 9.91 0.26 3.95
C ALA A 6 9.12 1.11 2.94
N PRO A 7 8.43 0.52 1.94
CA PRO A 7 7.70 1.35 1.00
C PRO A 7 6.62 2.20 1.66
N LEU A 8 5.90 1.62 2.61
CA LEU A 8 4.82 2.34 3.27
C LEU A 8 5.37 3.41 4.22
N GLU A 9 6.46 3.09 4.93
CA GLU A 9 7.10 4.07 5.82
C GLU A 9 7.61 5.28 5.05
N GLN A 10 8.18 5.06 3.88
CA GLN A 10 8.68 6.15 3.06
C GLN A 10 7.56 7.03 2.53
N MET A 11 6.40 6.45 2.31
CA MET A 11 5.26 7.18 1.76
C MET A 11 4.47 7.92 2.84
N LEU A 12 4.18 7.25 3.97
CA LEU A 12 3.27 7.78 4.98
C LEU A 12 3.92 8.09 6.32
N GLY A 13 5.15 7.60 6.54
CA GLY A 13 5.82 7.73 7.82
C GLY A 13 5.49 6.57 8.74
N PRO A 14 6.35 6.33 9.75
CA PRO A 14 6.19 5.16 10.62
C PRO A 14 4.93 5.17 11.46
N GLU A 15 4.44 6.35 11.81
CA GLU A 15 3.25 6.44 12.67
C GLU A 15 2.00 5.93 11.97
N LEU A 16 1.83 6.29 10.70
CA LEU A 16 0.67 5.85 9.95
C LEU A 16 0.73 4.38 9.58
N CYS A 17 1.94 3.80 9.58
CA CYS A 17 2.06 2.37 9.32
C CYS A 17 1.34 1.52 10.36
N GLU A 18 1.18 2.03 11.57
CA GLU A 18 0.46 1.31 12.62
C GLU A 18 -1.02 1.14 12.33
N ARG A 19 -1.53 1.91 11.37
CA ARG A 19 -2.93 1.79 10.94
C ARG A 19 -3.12 0.72 9.87
N PHE A 20 -2.05 0.00 9.51
CA PHE A 20 -2.09 -0.98 8.44
C PHE A 20 -1.61 -2.34 8.91
N MET A 21 -2.08 -3.38 8.21
CA MET A 21 -1.56 -4.72 8.36
C MET A 21 -0.82 -5.09 7.08
N TYR A 22 0.35 -5.73 7.23
CA TYR A 22 1.07 -6.21 6.07
C TYR A 22 0.45 -7.54 5.63
N MET A 23 -0.05 -7.58 4.40
CA MET A 23 -0.79 -8.73 3.89
C MET A 23 0.06 -9.61 2.96
N GLY A 24 1.36 -9.36 2.89
CA GLY A 24 2.23 -10.14 2.04
C GLY A 24 2.58 -9.40 0.76
N ARG A 25 3.12 -10.15 -0.17
CA ARG A 25 3.64 -9.58 -1.40
C ARG A 25 3.13 -10.39 -2.60
N SER A 26 2.75 -9.69 -3.65
CA SER A 26 2.40 -10.31 -4.92
C SER A 26 3.44 -9.87 -5.94
N GLY A 27 4.40 -10.76 -6.23
CA GLY A 27 5.54 -10.38 -7.07
C GLY A 27 6.32 -9.26 -6.43
N THR A 28 6.40 -8.12 -7.09
CA THR A 28 7.13 -6.95 -6.60
C THR A 28 6.25 -5.97 -5.84
N ILE A 29 4.98 -6.29 -5.65
CA ILE A 29 4.01 -5.38 -5.04
C ILE A 29 3.73 -5.78 -3.60
N TYR A 30 3.94 -4.84 -2.68
CA TYR A 30 3.68 -5.02 -1.25
C TYR A 30 2.24 -4.65 -0.97
N LEU A 31 1.54 -5.50 -0.22
CA LEU A 31 0.11 -5.35 0.04
C LEU A 31 -0.10 -4.92 1.48
N TYR A 32 -0.72 -3.75 1.67
CA TYR A 32 -1.03 -3.24 3.00
C TYR A 32 -2.53 -3.00 3.09
N LYS A 33 -3.15 -3.50 4.17
CA LYS A 33 -4.57 -3.37 4.37
C LYS A 33 -4.83 -2.41 5.53
N HIS A 34 -5.62 -1.37 5.30
CA HIS A 34 -5.96 -0.43 6.36
C HIS A 34 -6.89 -1.11 7.36
N ILE A 35 -6.57 -0.99 8.65
CA ILE A 35 -7.30 -1.70 9.70
C ILE A 35 -8.75 -1.24 9.79
N ASN A 36 -8.99 0.06 9.65
CA ASN A 36 -10.34 0.61 9.82
C ASN A 36 -11.19 0.48 8.57
N THR A 37 -10.65 0.87 7.42
CA THR A 37 -11.44 0.85 6.18
C THR A 37 -11.46 -0.50 5.49
N ARG A 38 -10.50 -1.36 5.83
CA ARG A 38 -10.32 -2.68 5.21
C ARG A 38 -9.94 -2.59 3.74
N ARG A 39 -9.51 -1.42 3.27
CA ARG A 39 -9.09 -1.22 1.90
C ARG A 39 -7.58 -1.38 1.77
N TYR A 40 -7.14 -1.75 0.57
CA TYR A 40 -5.74 -2.04 0.32
C TYR A 40 -5.01 -0.85 -0.28
N LEU A 41 -3.77 -0.67 0.17
CA LEU A 41 -2.81 0.23 -0.45
C LEU A 41 -1.66 -0.67 -0.94
N ASN A 42 -1.46 -0.71 -2.24
CA ASN A 42 -0.49 -1.61 -2.86
C ASN A 42 0.65 -0.79 -3.43
N LEU A 43 1.87 -1.08 -3.02
CA LEU A 43 3.05 -0.30 -3.39
C LEU A 43 4.16 -1.21 -3.88
N ASP A 44 4.96 -0.73 -4.84
CA ASP A 44 6.21 -1.40 -5.14
C ASP A 44 7.34 -0.79 -4.29
N ALA A 45 8.57 -1.28 -4.47
CA ALA A 45 9.69 -0.80 -3.66
C ALA A 45 10.03 0.66 -3.89
N GLN A 46 9.63 1.23 -5.01
CA GLN A 46 9.86 2.63 -5.35
C GLN A 46 8.73 3.55 -4.91
N GLY A 47 7.68 2.98 -4.31
CA GLY A 47 6.56 3.78 -3.83
C GLY A 47 5.49 4.04 -4.89
N GLN A 48 5.57 3.36 -6.03
CA GLN A 48 4.51 3.46 -7.03
C GLN A 48 3.27 2.75 -6.51
N CYS A 49 2.13 3.43 -6.54
CA CYS A 49 0.87 2.85 -6.10
C CYS A 49 0.22 2.05 -7.22
N PHE A 50 -0.49 0.99 -6.83
CA PHE A 50 -1.19 0.13 -7.76
C PHE A 50 -2.57 -0.18 -7.22
N ARG A 51 -3.51 -0.44 -8.13
CA ARG A 51 -4.83 -0.95 -7.77
C ARG A 51 -5.01 -2.32 -8.40
N TYR A 52 -5.72 -3.18 -7.72
CA TYR A 52 -6.00 -4.51 -8.24
C TYR A 52 -7.25 -4.48 -9.12
N THR A 53 -7.12 -4.96 -10.35
CA THR A 53 -8.23 -5.03 -11.30
C THR A 53 -8.34 -6.45 -11.82
N LYS A 54 -9.35 -6.72 -12.61
CA LYS A 54 -9.48 -8.03 -13.24
C LYS A 54 -8.33 -8.37 -14.18
N ASN A 55 -7.58 -7.35 -14.57
CA ASN A 55 -6.39 -7.54 -15.44
C ASN A 55 -5.10 -7.59 -14.63
N GLY A 56 -5.20 -7.61 -13.29
CA GLY A 56 -4.03 -7.61 -12.41
C GLY A 56 -3.82 -6.25 -11.78
N TYR A 57 -2.58 -5.99 -11.35
CA TYR A 57 -2.24 -4.72 -10.70
C TYR A 57 -1.93 -3.67 -11.76
N GLU A 58 -2.61 -2.53 -11.67
CA GLU A 58 -2.40 -1.42 -12.59
C GLU A 58 -1.93 -0.19 -11.83
N PRO A 59 -1.01 0.61 -12.40
CA PRO A 59 -0.53 1.82 -11.74
C PRO A 59 -1.66 2.78 -11.41
N GLU A 60 -1.54 3.44 -10.24
CA GLU A 60 -2.53 4.39 -9.78
C GLU A 60 -1.82 5.60 -9.21
N LYS A 61 -2.42 6.79 -9.36
CA LYS A 61 -1.86 8.00 -8.79
C LYS A 61 -1.89 7.92 -7.27
N ARG A 62 -0.80 8.41 -6.65
CA ARG A 62 -0.68 8.36 -5.19
C ARG A 62 -1.87 9.02 -4.50
N ALA A 63 -2.28 10.20 -4.97
CA ALA A 63 -3.39 10.91 -4.34
C ALA A 63 -4.68 10.10 -4.36
N LYS A 64 -4.94 9.41 -5.47
CA LYS A 64 -6.12 8.56 -5.57
C LYS A 64 -6.03 7.35 -4.65
N ALA A 65 -4.86 6.72 -4.62
CA ALA A 65 -4.66 5.53 -3.80
C ALA A 65 -4.81 5.86 -2.32
N VAL A 66 -4.23 6.96 -1.87
CA VAL A 66 -4.31 7.38 -0.48
C VAL A 66 -5.75 7.76 -0.11
N ALA A 67 -6.42 8.51 -0.98
CA ALA A 67 -7.81 8.87 -0.73
C ALA A 67 -8.71 7.64 -0.63
N HIS A 68 -8.46 6.65 -1.47
CA HIS A 68 -9.23 5.41 -1.44
C HIS A 68 -9.05 4.66 -0.13
N VAL A 69 -7.80 4.53 0.32
CA VAL A 69 -7.51 3.67 1.48
C VAL A 69 -7.93 4.32 2.79
N PHE A 70 -7.90 5.63 2.88
CA PHE A 70 -8.31 6.32 4.09
C PHE A 70 -9.81 6.67 4.10
N GLY A 71 -10.43 6.53 2.98
CA GLY A 71 -11.84 6.68 2.91
C GLY A 71 -12.49 7.86 2.53
#